data_b63b842aa84f167ce52bd55b135ebe5f
#
_entry.id   b63b842aa84f167ce52bd55b135ebe5f
#
_cell.length_a   1.000
_cell.length_b   1.000
_cell.length_c   1.000
_cell.angle_alpha   90.00
_cell.angle_beta   90.00
_cell.angle_gamma   90.00
#
_symmetry.space_group_name_H-M   'P 1'
#
loop_
_entity.id
_entity.type
_entity.pdbx_description
1 polymer ?
#
loop_
_entity_poly.entity_id
_entity_poly.type
_entity_poly.pdbx_seq_one_letter_code
_entity_poly.pdbx_strand_id
1 'polypeptide(L)' 'MSELKQGIVKFFNDSKGFGFIIPSEGGEELFVYRRNINKNKIGLRTLSENQEVEFEIEENDRGLVAVNVTPK' A
#
# COMPACT_ATOMS: atom_id res chain seq x y z
N MET A 1 -8.17 9.03 15.15
CA MET A 1 -8.74 7.85 14.52
C MET A 1 -8.22 7.72 13.10
N SER A 2 -7.71 6.55 12.74
CA SER A 2 -7.22 6.34 11.39
C SER A 2 -8.38 6.29 10.41
N GLU A 3 -8.14 6.81 9.24
CA GLU A 3 -9.15 6.85 8.19
C GLU A 3 -8.67 6.00 7.02
N LEU A 4 -9.51 5.07 6.56
CA LEU A 4 -9.17 4.24 5.42
C LEU A 4 -9.20 5.06 4.14
N LYS A 5 -8.14 4.95 3.36
CA LYS A 5 -8.02 5.57 2.06
C LYS A 5 -8.03 4.49 1.00
N GLN A 6 -8.25 4.89 -0.23
CA GLN A 6 -8.23 3.97 -1.37
C GLN A 6 -7.19 4.44 -2.37
N GLY A 7 -6.65 3.48 -3.11
CA GLY A 7 -5.68 3.81 -4.14
C GLY A 7 -5.41 2.64 -5.06
N ILE A 8 -4.45 2.88 -5.95
CA ILE A 8 -4.06 1.92 -6.98
C ILE A 8 -2.56 1.65 -6.81
N VAL A 9 -2.17 0.39 -6.87
CA VAL A 9 -0.76 0.02 -6.82
C VAL A 9 -0.07 0.45 -8.11
N LYS A 10 0.96 1.29 -7.99
CA LYS A 10 1.76 1.68 -9.14
C LYS A 10 2.67 0.52 -9.54
N PHE A 11 3.38 -0.05 -8.59
CA PHE A 11 4.12 -1.30 -8.77
C PHE A 11 4.47 -1.86 -7.41
N PHE A 12 4.85 -3.13 -7.38
CA PHE A 12 5.34 -3.75 -6.17
C PHE A 12 6.45 -4.74 -6.54
N ASN A 13 7.60 -4.60 -5.89
CA ASN A 13 8.76 -5.44 -6.13
C ASN A 13 8.79 -6.54 -5.06
N ASP A 14 8.37 -7.75 -5.43
CA ASP A 14 8.34 -8.87 -4.50
C ASP A 14 9.71 -9.27 -3.98
N SER A 15 10.74 -9.12 -4.79
CA SER A 15 12.09 -9.48 -4.38
C SER A 15 12.61 -8.58 -3.28
N LYS A 16 12.32 -7.29 -3.38
CA LYS A 16 12.78 -6.31 -2.39
C LYS A 16 11.76 -6.04 -1.31
N GLY A 17 10.49 -6.40 -1.54
CA GLY A 17 9.43 -6.27 -0.55
C GLY A 17 8.91 -4.85 -0.36
N PHE A 18 8.90 -4.05 -1.41
CA PHE A 18 8.34 -2.71 -1.33
C PHE A 18 7.73 -2.29 -2.68
N GLY A 19 6.92 -1.23 -2.62
CA GLY A 19 6.34 -0.66 -3.82
C GLY A 19 5.76 0.71 -3.54
N PHE A 20 4.92 1.17 -4.45
CA PHE A 20 4.27 2.48 -4.34
C PHE A 20 2.78 2.36 -4.63
N ILE A 21 2.01 3.18 -3.92
CA ILE A 21 0.56 3.27 -4.12
C ILE A 21 0.23 4.71 -4.49
N ILE A 22 -0.66 4.86 -5.47
CA ILE A 22 -1.16 6.17 -5.90
C ILE A 22 -2.53 6.36 -5.25
N PRO A 23 -2.68 7.33 -4.33
CA PRO A 23 -3.98 7.55 -3.70
C PRO A 23 -5.03 7.98 -4.71
N SER A 24 -6.25 7.46 -4.57
CA SER A 24 -7.35 7.82 -5.46
C SER A 24 -7.71 9.30 -5.39
N GLU A 25 -7.51 9.91 -4.25
CA GLU A 25 -7.79 11.33 -4.05
C GLU A 25 -6.72 12.23 -4.67
N GLY A 26 -5.66 11.64 -5.18
CA GLY A 26 -4.52 12.39 -5.69
C GLY A 26 -3.50 12.64 -4.60
N GLY A 27 -2.47 13.41 -4.92
CA GLY A 27 -1.40 13.70 -4.00
C GLY A 27 -0.17 12.86 -4.30
N GLU A 28 0.74 12.80 -3.33
CA GLU A 28 2.00 12.11 -3.51
C GLU A 28 1.84 10.60 -3.45
N GLU A 29 2.69 9.90 -4.17
CA GLU A 29 2.78 8.46 -4.10
C GLU A 29 3.22 8.06 -2.69
N LEU A 30 2.67 6.94 -2.22
CA LEU A 30 2.98 6.44 -0.90
C LEU A 30 3.85 5.20 -1.00
N PHE A 31 4.86 5.12 -0.14
CA PHE A 31 5.64 3.91 0.01
C PHE A 31 4.78 2.83 0.65
N VAL A 32 4.96 1.59 0.22
CA VAL A 32 4.32 0.45 0.88
C VAL A 32 5.36 -0.65 1.05
N TYR A 33 5.46 -1.20 2.26
CA TYR A 33 6.35 -2.31 2.57
C TYR A 33 5.55 -3.58 2.75
N ARG A 34 6.15 -4.72 2.41
CA ARG A 34 5.47 -6.01 2.56
C ARG A 34 4.90 -6.21 3.96
N ARG A 35 5.62 -5.82 4.99
CA ARG A 35 5.17 -5.97 6.37
C ARG A 35 3.88 -5.20 6.68
N ASN A 36 3.56 -4.20 5.87
CA ASN A 36 2.38 -3.37 6.06
C ASN A 36 1.22 -3.81 5.18
N ILE A 37 1.37 -4.91 4.46
CA ILE A 37 0.33 -5.46 3.61
C ILE A 37 -0.35 -6.61 4.36
N ASN A 38 -1.68 -6.55 4.45
CA ASN A 38 -2.43 -7.65 5.03
C ASN A 38 -2.45 -8.83 4.06
N LYS A 39 -2.53 -10.04 4.60
CA LYS A 39 -2.58 -11.23 3.77
C LYS A 39 -3.81 -11.19 2.86
N ASN A 40 -3.63 -11.56 1.62
CA ASN A 40 -4.75 -11.67 0.69
C ASN A 40 -5.50 -13.00 0.92
N LYS A 41 -6.46 -13.32 0.04
CA LYS A 41 -7.31 -14.50 0.23
C LYS A 41 -6.54 -15.81 0.23
N ILE A 42 -5.36 -15.84 -0.39
CA ILE A 42 -4.54 -17.05 -0.41
C ILE A 42 -3.37 -16.99 0.57
N GLY A 43 -3.41 -16.02 1.49
CA GLY A 43 -2.45 -15.93 2.58
C GLY A 43 -1.12 -15.29 2.23
N LEU A 44 -1.04 -14.57 1.11
CA LEU A 44 0.19 -13.90 0.69
C LEU A 44 0.13 -12.42 0.95
N ARG A 45 1.29 -11.85 1.23
CA ARG A 45 1.46 -10.40 1.41
C ARG A 45 2.15 -9.83 0.20
N THR A 46 1.37 -9.68 -0.87
CA THR A 46 1.89 -9.16 -2.13
C THR A 46 0.85 -8.30 -2.81
N LEU A 47 1.29 -7.47 -3.73
CA LEU A 47 0.41 -6.59 -4.51
C LEU A 47 0.75 -6.74 -5.98
N SER A 48 -0.26 -6.53 -6.82
CA SER A 48 -0.09 -6.53 -8.27
C SER A 48 -0.18 -5.11 -8.80
N GLU A 49 0.49 -4.85 -9.91
CA GLU A 49 0.42 -3.57 -10.58
C GLU A 49 -1.03 -3.26 -10.96
N ASN A 50 -1.44 -2.02 -10.73
CA ASN A 50 -2.79 -1.52 -11.00
C ASN A 50 -3.89 -2.13 -10.11
N GLN A 51 -3.52 -2.87 -9.07
CA GLN A 51 -4.50 -3.45 -8.16
C GLN A 51 -5.08 -2.38 -7.26
N GLU A 52 -6.39 -2.47 -7.00
CA GLU A 52 -7.04 -1.57 -6.05
C GLU A 52 -6.77 -2.04 -4.62
N VAL A 53 -6.51 -1.08 -3.75
CA VAL A 53 -6.20 -1.37 -2.35
C VAL A 53 -6.86 -0.35 -1.43
N GLU A 54 -7.07 -0.76 -0.18
CA GLU A 54 -7.43 0.15 0.91
C GLU A 54 -6.27 0.20 1.87
N PHE A 55 -6.06 1.34 2.50
CA PHE A 55 -4.91 1.51 3.38
C PHE A 55 -5.12 2.69 4.32
N GLU A 56 -4.24 2.78 5.32
CA GLU A 56 -4.13 3.95 6.17
C GLU A 56 -2.81 4.62 5.88
N ILE A 57 -2.70 5.90 6.19
CA ILE A 57 -1.48 6.66 5.94
C ILE A 57 -0.80 6.93 7.27
N GLU A 58 0.51 6.68 7.31
CA GLU A 58 1.33 6.95 8.47
C GLU A 58 2.54 7.76 8.03
N GLU A 59 2.97 8.69 8.87
CA GLU A 59 4.15 9.48 8.58
C GLU A 59 5.34 8.95 9.38
N ASN A 60 6.48 8.84 8.73
CA ASN A 60 7.73 8.49 9.40
C ASN A 60 8.84 9.41 8.93
N ASP A 61 10.08 9.12 9.36
CA ASP A 61 11.22 9.98 9.05
C ASP A 61 11.48 10.15 7.56
N ARG A 62 11.00 9.22 6.75
CA ARG A 62 11.21 9.24 5.30
C ARG A 62 10.02 9.80 4.53
N GLY A 63 8.96 10.17 5.24
CA GLY A 63 7.76 10.71 4.62
C GLY A 63 6.54 9.83 4.86
N LEU A 64 5.61 9.86 3.94
CA LEU A 64 4.35 9.16 4.11
C LEU A 64 4.44 7.73 3.59
N VAL A 65 3.88 6.80 4.37
CA VAL A 65 3.83 5.39 4.00
C VAL A 65 2.40 4.88 4.14
N ALA A 66 2.06 3.88 3.32
CA ALA A 66 0.78 3.20 3.44
C ALA A 66 0.95 2.03 4.42
N VAL A 67 0.03 1.91 5.36
CA VAL A 67 0.05 0.82 6.35
C VAL A 67 -1.31 0.16 6.36
N ASN A 68 -1.37 -1.04 6.92
CA ASN A 68 -2.60 -1.82 6.99
C ASN A 68 -3.24 -1.95 5.61
N VAL A 69 -2.42 -2.23 4.60
CA VAL A 69 -2.84 -2.28 3.21
C VAL A 69 -3.61 -3.55 2.93
N THR A 70 -4.84 -3.41 2.45
CA THR A 70 -5.70 -4.55 2.16
C THR A 70 -6.01 -4.57 0.67
N PRO A 71 -5.57 -5.61 -0.05
CA PRO A 71 -5.93 -5.75 -1.47
C PRO A 71 -7.43 -6.00 -1.64
N LYS A 72 -7.99 -5.41 -2.66
CA LYS A 72 -9.41 -5.60 -2.99
C LYS A 72 -9.59 -6.63 -4.07
#